data_72f240197a0cf29630a8381d0d7bb73f
#
_entry.id   72f240197a0cf29630a8381d0d7bb73f
#
_cell.length_a   1.000
_cell.length_b   1.000
_cell.length_c   1.000
_cell.angle_alpha   90.00
_cell.angle_beta   90.00
_cell.angle_gamma   90.00
#
_symmetry.space_group_name_H-M   'P 1'
#
loop_
_entity.id
_entity.type
_entity.pdbx_description
1 polymer ?
#
loop_
_entity_poly.entity_id
_entity_poly.type
_entity_poly.pdbx_seq_one_letter_code
_entity_poly.pdbx_strand_id
1 'polypeptide(L)' 'MRKTLLTVTVNGNEIAFVKDQGHYFIHWGEGGKPRAVKKITTPTGRKPSQKSAHRQFLEAVQATKILKFSKL' A
#
# COMPACT_ATOMS: atom_id res chain seq x y z
N MET A 1 -13.13 4.88 -10.79
CA MET A 1 -12.09 5.89 -11.00
C MET A 1 -11.01 5.73 -9.94
N ARG A 2 -9.74 5.73 -10.34
CA ARG A 2 -8.64 5.53 -9.41
C ARG A 2 -8.28 6.83 -8.70
N LYS A 3 -8.16 6.75 -7.38
CA LYS A 3 -7.80 7.91 -6.57
C LYS A 3 -6.71 7.53 -5.56
N THR A 4 -5.62 8.27 -5.56
CA THR A 4 -4.57 8.10 -4.56
C THR A 4 -4.96 8.86 -3.29
N LEU A 5 -5.08 8.15 -2.18
CA LEU A 5 -5.51 8.72 -0.91
C LEU A 5 -4.32 9.19 -0.08
N LEU A 6 -3.20 8.50 -0.18
CA LEU A 6 -2.02 8.79 0.62
C LEU A 6 -0.79 8.21 -0.06
N THR A 7 0.33 8.92 -0.01
CA THR A 7 1.61 8.42 -0.51
C THR A 7 2.67 8.62 0.57
N VAL A 8 3.45 7.57 0.81
CA VAL A 8 4.55 7.59 1.77
C VAL A 8 5.82 7.19 1.03
N THR A 9 6.91 7.91 1.25
CA THR A 9 8.20 7.58 0.67
C THR A 9 9.10 6.95 1.74
N VAL A 10 9.62 5.77 1.45
CA VAL A 10 10.50 5.03 2.37
C VAL A 10 11.74 4.62 1.60
N ASN A 11 12.87 5.23 1.94
CA ASN A 11 14.18 4.90 1.33
C ASN A 11 14.14 4.92 -0.20
N GLY A 12 13.49 5.93 -0.79
CA GLY A 12 13.40 6.07 -2.24
C GLY A 12 12.27 5.28 -2.88
N ASN A 13 11.57 4.44 -2.12
CA ASN A 13 10.39 3.73 -2.61
C ASN A 13 9.15 4.51 -2.27
N GLU A 14 8.23 4.62 -3.21
CA GLU A 14 6.94 5.26 -2.99
C GLU A 14 5.90 4.20 -2.73
N ILE A 15 5.14 4.35 -1.64
CA ILE A 15 4.08 3.43 -1.27
C ILE A 15 2.78 4.23 -1.25
N ALA A 16 1.86 3.90 -2.13
CA ALA A 16 0.62 4.65 -2.29
C ALA A 16 -0.58 3.83 -1.85
N PHE A 17 -1.48 4.47 -1.13
CA PHE A 17 -2.77 3.92 -0.74
C PHE A 17 -3.79 4.42 -1.75
N VAL A 18 -4.36 3.50 -2.54
CA VAL A 18 -5.19 3.83 -3.69
C VAL A 18 -6.58 3.23 -3.55
N LYS A 19 -7.60 4.00 -3.90
CA LYS A 19 -8.98 3.53 -3.99
C LYS A 19 -9.38 3.51 -5.46
N ASP A 20 -9.90 2.38 -5.92
CA ASP A 20 -10.35 2.22 -7.30
C ASP A 20 -11.62 1.37 -7.32
N GLN A 21 -12.71 1.93 -7.84
CA GLN A 21 -14.02 1.27 -7.96
C GLN A 21 -14.48 0.65 -6.64
N GLY A 22 -14.25 1.37 -5.54
CA GLY A 22 -14.67 0.91 -4.22
C GLY A 22 -13.75 -0.08 -3.55
N HIS A 23 -12.69 -0.52 -4.22
CA HIS A 23 -11.67 -1.40 -3.64
C HIS A 23 -10.43 -0.60 -3.29
N TYR A 24 -9.63 -1.14 -2.36
CA TYR A 24 -8.41 -0.48 -1.91
C TYR A 24 -7.20 -1.29 -2.34
N PHE A 25 -6.13 -0.59 -2.71
CA PHE A 25 -4.90 -1.19 -3.20
C PHE A 25 -3.70 -0.51 -2.58
N ILE A 26 -2.59 -1.25 -2.49
CA ILE A 26 -1.29 -0.70 -2.14
C ILE A 26 -0.43 -0.79 -3.40
N HIS A 27 0.10 0.36 -3.82
CA HIS A 27 0.98 0.44 -4.98
C HIS A 27 2.39 0.73 -4.50
N TRP A 28 3.35 -0.08 -4.91
CA TRP A 28 4.76 0.18 -4.65
C TRP A 28 5.42 0.65 -5.92
N GLY A 29 6.28 1.67 -5.83
CA GLY A 29 7.00 2.19 -6.96
C GLY A 29 8.37 2.69 -6.56
N GLU A 30 9.23 2.91 -7.55
CA GLU A 30 10.56 3.46 -7.36
C GLU A 30 10.85 4.38 -8.53
N GLY A 31 11.24 5.63 -8.23
CA GLY A 31 11.56 6.60 -9.27
C GLY A 31 10.41 6.90 -10.21
N GLY A 32 9.18 6.86 -9.73
CA GLY A 32 7.99 7.11 -10.53
C GLY A 32 7.49 5.90 -11.32
N LYS A 33 8.17 4.76 -11.23
CA LYS A 33 7.77 3.55 -11.94
C LYS A 33 7.06 2.59 -11.00
N PRO A 34 5.85 2.12 -11.35
CA PRO A 34 5.17 1.13 -10.52
C PRO A 34 5.92 -0.20 -10.57
N ARG A 35 6.01 -0.88 -9.41
CA ARG A 35 6.70 -2.16 -9.30
C ARG A 35 5.79 -3.28 -8.86
N ALA A 36 4.85 -2.99 -7.95
CA ALA A 36 3.97 -4.02 -7.43
C ALA A 36 2.65 -3.39 -7.00
N VAL A 37 1.59 -4.19 -7.03
CA VAL A 37 0.25 -3.78 -6.59
C VAL A 37 -0.33 -4.93 -5.78
N LYS A 38 -0.92 -4.59 -4.63
CA LYS A 38 -1.61 -5.56 -3.79
C LYS A 38 -3.01 -5.06 -3.49
N LYS A 39 -4.01 -5.89 -3.71
CA LYS A 39 -5.39 -5.58 -3.34
C LYS A 39 -5.58 -5.83 -1.85
N ILE A 40 -6.16 -4.87 -1.15
CA ILE A 40 -6.43 -4.98 0.29
C ILE A 40 -7.79 -5.64 0.49
N THR A 41 -7.80 -6.75 1.23
CA THR A 41 -9.03 -7.47 1.55
C THR A 41 -9.05 -7.80 3.04
N THR A 42 -10.24 -8.14 3.55
CA THR A 42 -10.36 -8.69 4.90
C THR A 42 -9.86 -10.14 4.89
N PRO A 43 -9.62 -10.75 6.09
CA PRO A 43 -9.23 -12.17 6.15
C PRO A 43 -10.22 -13.11 5.48
N THR A 44 -11.51 -12.71 5.37
CA THR A 44 -12.51 -13.51 4.69
C THR A 44 -12.62 -13.20 3.19
N GLY A 45 -11.74 -12.35 2.66
CA GLY A 45 -11.74 -11.97 1.26
C GLY A 45 -12.73 -10.89 0.89
N ARG A 46 -13.39 -10.29 1.87
CA ARG A 46 -14.36 -9.22 1.63
C ARG A 46 -13.67 -7.87 1.47
N LYS A 47 -14.43 -6.92 0.94
CA LYS A 47 -13.98 -5.53 0.83
C LYS A 47 -13.88 -4.91 2.23
N PRO A 48 -12.72 -4.39 2.65
CA PRO A 48 -12.57 -3.77 3.96
C PRO A 48 -13.16 -2.36 3.98
N SER A 49 -13.43 -1.83 5.19
CA SER A 49 -13.74 -0.42 5.36
C SER A 49 -12.48 0.40 5.09
N GLN A 50 -12.65 1.70 4.84
CA GLN A 50 -11.49 2.57 4.61
C GLN A 50 -10.54 2.56 5.81
N LYS A 51 -11.08 2.57 7.03
CA LYS A 51 -10.27 2.53 8.26
C LYS A 51 -9.43 1.27 8.34
N SER A 52 -10.03 0.11 8.04
CA SER A 52 -9.33 -1.16 8.06
C SER A 52 -8.27 -1.24 6.97
N ALA A 53 -8.60 -0.77 5.77
CA ALA A 53 -7.66 -0.73 4.65
C ALA A 53 -6.48 0.19 4.96
N HIS A 54 -6.75 1.35 5.57
CA HIS A 54 -5.69 2.28 5.95
C HIS A 54 -4.73 1.65 6.95
N ARG A 55 -5.25 0.88 7.92
CA ARG A 55 -4.42 0.15 8.87
C ARG A 55 -3.50 -0.84 8.17
N GLN A 56 -4.03 -1.60 7.22
CA GLN A 56 -3.22 -2.55 6.46
C GLN A 56 -2.16 -1.83 5.63
N PHE A 57 -2.49 -0.67 5.09
CA PHE A 57 -1.52 0.14 4.37
C PHE A 57 -0.36 0.56 5.29
N LEU A 58 -0.67 1.03 6.51
CA LEU A 58 0.36 1.42 7.46
C LEU A 58 1.23 0.23 7.88
N GLU A 59 0.64 -0.94 8.04
CA GLU A 59 1.39 -2.16 8.34
C GLU A 59 2.35 -2.51 7.19
N ALA A 60 1.90 -2.33 5.95
CA ALA A 60 2.75 -2.57 4.79
C ALA A 60 3.92 -1.58 4.73
N VAL A 61 3.69 -0.33 5.10
CA VAL A 61 4.75 0.68 5.17
C VAL A 61 5.80 0.27 6.20
N GLN A 62 5.36 -0.18 7.38
CA GLN A 62 6.28 -0.64 8.42
C GLN A 62 7.05 -1.88 7.99
N ALA A 63 6.38 -2.84 7.36
CA ALA A 63 7.03 -4.05 6.86
C ALA A 63 8.10 -3.70 5.80
N THR A 64 7.83 -2.72 4.96
CA THR A 64 8.79 -2.28 3.95
C THR A 64 10.04 -1.70 4.61
N LYS A 65 9.87 -0.92 5.68
CA LYS A 65 11.01 -0.38 6.43
C LYS A 65 11.87 -1.49 7.03
N ILE A 66 11.21 -2.47 7.66
CA ILE A 66 11.90 -3.60 8.30
C ILE A 66 12.66 -4.43 7.28
N LEU A 67 12.00 -4.75 6.16
CA LEU A 67 12.63 -5.54 5.10
C LEU A 67 13.86 -4.85 4.52
N LYS A 68 13.80 -3.53 4.37
CA LYS A 68 14.94 -2.78 3.85
C LYS A 68 16.13 -2.85 4.80
N PHE A 69 15.88 -2.73 6.10
CA PHE A 69 16.94 -2.88 7.10
C PHE A 69 17.49 -4.29 7.12
N SER A 70 16.65 -5.30 6.98
CA SER A 70 17.06 -6.68 7.01
C SER A 70 18.02 -7.05 5.87
N LYS A 71 17.95 -6.34 4.77
CA LYS A 71 18.79 -6.62 3.60
C LYS A 71 20.17 -5.99 3.68
N LEU A 72 20.34 -5.13 4.65
CA LEU A 72 21.63 -4.50 4.85
C LEU A 72 22.54 -5.38 5.70
#